data_7238f6ecadc28da8810c39082ae76ed5
#
_entry.id   7238f6ecadc28da8810c39082ae76ed5
#
_cell.length_a   1.000
_cell.length_b   1.000
_cell.length_c   1.000
_cell.angle_alpha   90.00
_cell.angle_beta   90.00
_cell.angle_gamma   90.00
#
_symmetry.space_group_name_H-M   'P 1'
#
loop_
_entity.id
_entity.type
_entity.pdbx_description
1 polymer ?
#
loop_
_entity_poly.entity_id
_entity_poly.type
_entity_poly.pdbx_seq_one_letter_code
_entity_poly.pdbx_strand_id
1 'polypeptide(L)'
;MFATLKQVVGENWHWRRQVWNLAKIDLVKTYRGAALGKIWLFAKPAVYILVFWVALKFGLRSSSDVNGKPFLLWLPAAGVFPWFFMSDMITTGSDVYRRYPYLVNRIKFPLSLISTFYTLSLLIIFACMMAFTTVVALLTGVHLGRYMLQLPLVMGFMFLFWVAWSMALSPLSAISRDFSNLLKTLGTPFFWLSGILFDISGWPRAARLVASFNPVTWVVQSVRDCFIYNKWFFTDWESFLPFLFVLLIFVVLALHNYHRLYMEVPDVL
;
A
#
# COMPACT_ATOMS: atom_id res chain seq x y z
N MET A 1 -10.02 -12.53 -21.09
CA MET A 1 -9.03 -11.75 -20.34
C MET A 1 -8.79 -10.36 -20.94
N PHE A 2 -8.44 -10.21 -22.22
CA PHE A 2 -8.25 -8.86 -22.82
C PHE A 2 -9.53 -8.01 -22.85
N ALA A 3 -10.66 -8.62 -23.16
CA ALA A 3 -11.97 -7.95 -23.10
C ALA A 3 -12.31 -7.46 -21.67
N THR A 4 -12.05 -8.30 -20.66
CA THR A 4 -12.26 -7.94 -19.23
C THR A 4 -11.35 -6.80 -18.81
N LEU A 5 -10.09 -6.78 -19.24
CA LEU A 5 -9.18 -5.67 -18.98
C LEU A 5 -9.71 -4.36 -19.57
N LYS A 6 -10.13 -4.41 -20.85
CA LYS A 6 -10.72 -3.24 -21.51
C LYS A 6 -12.00 -2.76 -20.80
N GLN A 7 -12.82 -3.69 -20.33
CA GLN A 7 -14.02 -3.39 -19.55
C GLN A 7 -13.65 -2.69 -18.23
N VAL A 8 -12.77 -3.27 -17.41
CA VAL A 8 -12.37 -2.70 -16.11
C VAL A 8 -11.75 -1.31 -16.26
N VAL A 9 -10.87 -1.15 -17.25
CA VAL A 9 -10.26 0.17 -17.53
C VAL A 9 -11.33 1.15 -18.01
N GLY A 10 -12.23 0.73 -18.90
CA GLY A 10 -13.34 1.55 -19.39
C GLY A 10 -14.31 1.98 -18.28
N GLU A 11 -14.68 1.06 -17.37
CA GLU A 11 -15.50 1.35 -16.20
C GLU A 11 -14.84 2.41 -15.32
N ASN A 12 -13.59 2.22 -14.94
CA ASN A 12 -12.86 3.16 -14.10
C ASN A 12 -12.70 4.54 -14.77
N TRP A 13 -12.48 4.59 -16.07
CA TRP A 13 -12.38 5.85 -16.82
C TRP A 13 -13.72 6.57 -16.91
N HIS A 14 -14.80 5.85 -17.26
CA HIS A 14 -16.14 6.42 -17.36
C HIS A 14 -16.63 6.97 -16.01
N TRP A 15 -16.39 6.24 -14.93
CA TRP A 15 -16.82 6.57 -13.58
C TRP A 15 -15.76 7.30 -12.74
N ARG A 16 -14.70 7.86 -13.33
CA ARG A 16 -13.58 8.49 -12.61
C ARG A 16 -13.98 9.58 -11.61
N ARG A 17 -15.05 10.34 -11.93
CA ARG A 17 -15.58 11.36 -11.01
C ARG A 17 -16.20 10.73 -9.76
N GLN A 18 -16.93 9.64 -9.94
CA GLN A 18 -17.53 8.88 -8.84
C GLN A 18 -16.46 8.21 -7.98
N VAL A 19 -15.44 7.59 -8.59
CA VAL A 19 -14.29 7.03 -7.89
C VAL A 19 -13.65 8.09 -6.98
N TRP A 20 -13.39 9.27 -7.51
CA TRP A 20 -12.83 10.39 -6.74
C TRP A 20 -13.74 10.86 -5.61
N ASN A 21 -15.04 11.00 -5.86
CA ASN A 21 -16.01 11.42 -4.85
C ASN A 21 -16.18 10.36 -3.76
N LEU A 22 -16.25 9.07 -4.12
CA LEU A 22 -16.35 7.98 -3.16
C LEU A 22 -15.07 7.88 -2.30
N ALA A 23 -13.89 8.05 -2.89
CA ALA A 23 -12.63 8.08 -2.15
C ALA A 23 -12.62 9.23 -1.12
N LYS A 24 -13.08 10.43 -1.48
CA LYS A 24 -13.21 11.55 -0.53
C LYS A 24 -14.21 11.28 0.58
N ILE A 25 -15.36 10.69 0.24
CA ILE A 25 -16.39 10.33 1.24
C ILE A 25 -15.85 9.29 2.21
N ASP A 26 -15.12 8.28 1.72
CA ASP A 26 -14.50 7.25 2.55
C ASP A 26 -13.48 7.84 3.53
N LEU A 27 -12.64 8.76 3.07
CA LEU A 27 -11.70 9.51 3.91
C LEU A 27 -12.42 10.25 5.03
N VAL A 28 -13.49 10.96 4.71
CA VAL A 28 -14.26 11.72 5.72
C VAL A 28 -14.95 10.77 6.69
N LYS A 29 -15.53 9.67 6.19
CA LYS A 29 -16.25 8.67 6.98
C LYS A 29 -15.34 7.99 8.02
N THR A 30 -14.09 7.71 7.65
CA THR A 30 -13.11 7.04 8.53
C THR A 30 -12.82 7.85 9.80
N TYR A 31 -12.88 9.17 9.74
CA TYR A 31 -12.58 10.06 10.88
C TYR A 31 -13.81 10.79 11.44
N ARG A 32 -15.00 10.49 10.92
CA ARG A 32 -16.25 11.12 11.37
C ARG A 32 -16.64 10.61 12.76
N GLY A 33 -16.91 11.54 13.67
CA GLY A 33 -17.29 11.21 15.05
C GLY A 33 -16.14 11.03 16.02
N ALA A 34 -14.90 11.07 15.58
CA ALA A 34 -13.73 11.09 16.46
C ALA A 34 -13.50 12.52 17.01
N ALA A 35 -13.21 12.65 18.32
CA ALA A 35 -13.00 13.95 18.98
C ALA A 35 -11.90 14.80 18.30
N LEU A 36 -10.82 14.16 17.84
CA LEU A 36 -9.72 14.82 17.11
C LEU A 36 -9.93 14.83 15.60
N GLY A 37 -11.03 14.23 15.08
CA GLY A 37 -11.36 14.23 13.67
C GLY A 37 -10.18 13.81 12.78
N LYS A 38 -9.87 14.63 11.76
CA LYS A 38 -8.80 14.36 10.79
C LYS A 38 -7.38 14.39 11.36
N ILE A 39 -7.17 14.90 12.59
CA ILE A 39 -5.86 14.89 13.25
C ILE A 39 -5.37 13.47 13.46
N TRP A 40 -6.26 12.50 13.65
CA TRP A 40 -5.90 11.07 13.73
C TRP A 40 -5.15 10.52 12.52
N LEU A 41 -5.31 11.16 11.36
CA LEU A 41 -4.57 10.81 10.15
C LEU A 41 -3.05 10.91 10.34
N PHE A 42 -2.61 11.89 11.13
CA PHE A 42 -1.19 12.12 11.44
C PHE A 42 -0.81 11.62 12.84
N ALA A 43 -1.71 11.71 13.81
CA ALA A 43 -1.43 11.33 15.19
C ALA A 43 -1.09 9.84 15.32
N LYS A 44 -1.86 8.96 14.68
CA LYS A 44 -1.62 7.50 14.73
C LYS A 44 -0.21 7.15 14.19
N PRO A 45 0.18 7.53 12.96
CA PRO A 45 1.55 7.30 12.47
C PRO A 45 2.63 7.95 13.32
N ALA A 46 2.40 9.17 13.82
CA ALA A 46 3.39 9.87 14.65
C ALA A 46 3.67 9.12 15.96
N VAL A 47 2.63 8.61 16.63
CA VAL A 47 2.80 7.78 17.83
C VAL A 47 3.60 6.50 17.51
N TYR A 48 3.29 5.82 16.39
CA TYR A 48 4.05 4.63 15.99
C TYR A 48 5.51 4.94 15.72
N ILE A 49 5.82 6.02 15.00
CA ILE A 49 7.19 6.44 14.75
C ILE A 49 7.93 6.72 16.06
N LEU A 50 7.29 7.44 16.99
CA LEU A 50 7.87 7.76 18.27
C LEU A 50 8.17 6.48 19.08
N VAL A 51 7.22 5.56 19.15
CA VAL A 51 7.41 4.27 19.85
C VAL A 51 8.53 3.45 19.22
N PHE A 52 8.53 3.30 17.88
CA PHE A 52 9.60 2.58 17.20
C PHE A 52 10.95 3.27 17.34
N TRP A 53 10.99 4.61 17.26
CA TRP A 53 12.24 5.35 17.47
C TRP A 53 12.81 5.14 18.88
N VAL A 54 11.96 5.22 19.90
CA VAL A 54 12.36 4.95 21.30
C VAL A 54 12.84 3.52 21.46
N ALA A 55 12.08 2.54 20.98
CA ALA A 55 12.39 1.12 21.08
C ALA A 55 13.71 0.76 20.38
N LEU A 56 13.94 1.29 19.18
CA LEU A 56 15.16 1.01 18.41
C LEU A 56 16.35 1.77 18.97
N LYS A 57 16.18 3.02 19.40
CA LYS A 57 17.28 3.83 19.96
C LYS A 57 17.78 3.30 21.29
N PHE A 58 16.88 2.94 22.20
CA PHE A 58 17.22 2.53 23.55
C PHE A 58 17.27 1.02 23.71
N GLY A 59 16.43 0.27 22.98
CA GLY A 59 16.35 -1.19 23.09
C GLY A 59 17.42 -1.90 22.26
N LEU A 60 17.46 -1.63 20.96
CA LEU A 60 18.37 -2.33 20.03
C LEU A 60 19.67 -1.58 19.74
N ARG A 61 19.87 -0.39 20.29
CA ARG A 61 21.04 0.49 20.05
C ARG A 61 21.37 0.71 18.57
N SER A 62 20.37 0.62 17.70
CA SER A 62 20.50 0.66 16.23
C SER A 62 20.19 2.05 15.65
N SER A 63 20.44 3.13 16.40
CA SER A 63 20.03 4.49 16.02
C SER A 63 21.13 5.33 15.39
N SER A 64 22.08 4.72 14.70
CA SER A 64 23.07 5.47 13.92
C SER A 64 22.42 6.11 12.70
N ASP A 65 22.87 7.32 12.35
CA ASP A 65 22.48 7.98 11.12
C ASP A 65 22.78 7.09 9.91
N VAL A 66 21.84 7.02 8.97
CA VAL A 66 22.00 6.20 7.77
C VAL A 66 22.32 7.13 6.59
N ASN A 67 23.50 6.95 5.98
CA ASN A 67 23.98 7.80 4.89
C ASN A 67 23.98 9.31 5.22
N GLY A 68 24.35 9.65 6.45
CA GLY A 68 24.38 11.04 6.93
C GLY A 68 23.00 11.66 7.13
N LYS A 69 21.93 10.86 7.14
CA LYS A 69 20.57 11.32 7.39
C LYS A 69 20.06 10.78 8.72
N PRO A 70 19.28 11.60 9.48
CA PRO A 70 18.79 11.21 10.79
C PRO A 70 17.96 9.93 10.73
N PHE A 71 18.22 9.00 11.65
CA PHE A 71 17.45 7.76 11.76
C PHE A 71 15.95 8.01 11.97
N LEU A 72 15.58 9.11 12.61
CA LEU A 72 14.20 9.52 12.77
C LEU A 72 13.50 9.74 11.43
N LEU A 73 14.21 10.18 10.38
CA LEU A 73 13.67 10.32 9.02
C LEU A 73 13.59 8.97 8.29
N TRP A 74 14.52 8.08 8.58
CA TRP A 74 14.55 6.74 7.97
C TRP A 74 13.30 5.90 8.28
N LEU A 75 12.83 5.93 9.53
CA LEU A 75 11.65 5.18 9.96
C LEU A 75 10.35 5.55 9.18
N PRO A 76 9.93 6.84 9.14
CA PRO A 76 8.71 7.22 8.45
C PRO A 76 8.82 7.08 6.94
N ALA A 77 9.92 7.57 6.34
CA ALA A 77 10.10 7.57 4.90
C ALA A 77 10.25 6.16 4.35
N ALA A 78 11.03 5.33 5.03
CA ALA A 78 11.50 4.07 4.47
C ALA A 78 10.64 2.86 4.80
N GLY A 79 9.77 2.93 5.78
CA GLY A 79 9.08 1.70 6.17
C GLY A 79 7.68 1.91 6.74
N VAL A 80 7.55 2.74 7.77
CA VAL A 80 6.32 2.78 8.56
C VAL A 80 5.15 3.39 7.79
N PHE A 81 5.34 4.46 7.01
CA PHE A 81 4.25 5.07 6.26
C PHE A 81 3.79 4.23 5.06
N PRO A 82 4.68 3.68 4.21
CA PRO A 82 4.27 2.69 3.23
C PRO A 82 3.55 1.50 3.86
N TRP A 83 4.01 1.04 5.02
CA TRP A 83 3.40 -0.08 5.72
C TRP A 83 1.96 0.20 6.16
N PHE A 84 1.64 1.39 6.67
CA PHE A 84 0.25 1.71 7.03
C PHE A 84 -0.70 1.54 5.86
N PHE A 85 -0.33 2.06 4.69
CA PHE A 85 -1.12 1.86 3.48
C PHE A 85 -1.25 0.38 3.13
N MET A 86 -0.12 -0.35 3.08
CA MET A 86 -0.10 -1.75 2.65
C MET A 86 -0.80 -2.68 3.64
N SER A 87 -0.65 -2.45 4.93
CA SER A 87 -1.34 -3.19 5.98
C SER A 87 -2.86 -3.06 5.87
N ASP A 88 -3.36 -1.84 5.63
CA ASP A 88 -4.78 -1.63 5.39
C ASP A 88 -5.27 -2.30 4.10
N MET A 89 -4.45 -2.37 3.06
CA MET A 89 -4.77 -3.09 1.83
C MET A 89 -4.75 -4.62 2.01
N ILE A 90 -3.82 -5.15 2.80
CA ILE A 90 -3.77 -6.59 3.12
C ILE A 90 -5.00 -7.00 3.92
N THR A 91 -5.40 -6.20 4.91
CA THR A 91 -6.51 -6.54 5.82
C THR A 91 -7.87 -6.15 5.24
N THR A 92 -8.12 -4.85 5.11
CA THR A 92 -9.42 -4.32 4.69
C THR A 92 -9.58 -4.28 3.17
N GLY A 93 -8.51 -3.99 2.44
CA GLY A 93 -8.53 -3.95 0.97
C GLY A 93 -8.82 -5.32 0.34
N SER A 94 -8.37 -6.41 0.98
CA SER A 94 -8.72 -7.77 0.56
C SER A 94 -10.14 -8.20 0.95
N ASP A 95 -10.82 -7.43 1.78
CA ASP A 95 -12.18 -7.70 2.26
C ASP A 95 -13.16 -6.55 1.91
N VAL A 96 -12.79 -5.73 0.93
CA VAL A 96 -13.47 -4.46 0.64
C VAL A 96 -14.93 -4.63 0.23
N TYR A 97 -15.29 -5.74 -0.43
CA TYR A 97 -16.69 -5.99 -0.82
C TYR A 97 -17.59 -6.20 0.39
N ARG A 98 -17.13 -6.86 1.43
CA ARG A 98 -17.85 -6.97 2.71
C ARG A 98 -17.95 -5.65 3.45
N ARG A 99 -17.00 -4.73 3.24
CA ARG A 99 -17.03 -3.39 3.84
C ARG A 99 -18.11 -2.51 3.23
N TYR A 100 -18.42 -2.72 1.94
CA TYR A 100 -19.38 -1.90 1.19
C TYR A 100 -20.51 -2.73 0.54
N PRO A 101 -21.26 -3.58 1.31
CA PRO A 101 -22.27 -4.46 0.73
C PRO A 101 -23.40 -3.69 0.04
N TYR A 102 -23.70 -2.47 0.52
CA TYR A 102 -24.70 -1.60 -0.10
C TYR A 102 -24.31 -1.10 -1.51
N LEU A 103 -23.05 -1.12 -1.87
CA LEU A 103 -22.58 -0.84 -3.24
C LEU A 103 -22.56 -2.10 -4.09
N VAL A 104 -22.20 -3.22 -3.50
CA VAL A 104 -22.15 -4.53 -4.17
C VAL A 104 -23.56 -4.92 -4.64
N ASN A 105 -24.56 -4.76 -3.78
CA ASN A 105 -25.96 -5.11 -4.07
C ASN A 105 -26.69 -4.07 -4.94
N ARG A 106 -26.00 -3.03 -5.38
CA ARG A 106 -26.63 -1.99 -6.20
C ARG A 106 -26.58 -2.37 -7.67
N ILE A 107 -27.76 -2.48 -8.29
CA ILE A 107 -27.93 -2.77 -9.72
C ILE A 107 -27.06 -1.79 -10.53
N LYS A 108 -26.27 -2.32 -11.47
CA LYS A 108 -25.42 -1.56 -12.42
C LYS A 108 -24.23 -0.80 -11.79
N PHE A 109 -23.82 -1.08 -10.54
CA PHE A 109 -22.60 -0.51 -10.01
C PHE A 109 -21.39 -1.44 -10.28
N PRO A 110 -20.37 -1.01 -11.04
CA PRO A 110 -19.22 -1.87 -11.34
C PRO A 110 -18.40 -2.16 -10.09
N LEU A 111 -18.20 -3.44 -9.76
CA LEU A 111 -17.44 -3.86 -8.57
C LEU A 111 -15.97 -3.42 -8.61
N SER A 112 -15.40 -3.26 -9.81
CA SER A 112 -14.03 -2.76 -10.00
C SER A 112 -13.79 -1.40 -9.34
N LEU A 113 -14.83 -0.54 -9.29
CA LEU A 113 -14.74 0.78 -8.69
C LEU A 113 -14.55 0.72 -7.17
N ILE A 114 -15.07 -0.32 -6.50
CA ILE A 114 -14.98 -0.47 -5.04
C ILE A 114 -13.51 -0.64 -4.63
N SER A 115 -12.79 -1.53 -5.31
CA SER A 115 -11.36 -1.73 -5.09
C SER A 115 -10.56 -0.46 -5.44
N THR A 116 -10.92 0.21 -6.52
CA THR A 116 -10.21 1.40 -6.99
C THR A 116 -10.39 2.59 -6.07
N PHE A 117 -11.62 2.94 -5.65
CA PHE A 117 -11.81 4.11 -4.79
C PHE A 117 -11.25 3.89 -3.39
N TYR A 118 -11.32 2.66 -2.86
CA TYR A 118 -10.75 2.35 -1.56
C TYR A 118 -9.23 2.46 -1.57
N THR A 119 -8.57 1.87 -2.57
CA THR A 119 -7.12 2.02 -2.76
C THR A 119 -6.73 3.49 -2.96
N LEU A 120 -7.52 4.26 -3.70
CA LEU A 120 -7.29 5.69 -3.93
C LEU A 120 -7.43 6.49 -2.61
N SER A 121 -8.41 6.17 -1.75
CA SER A 121 -8.55 6.84 -0.46
C SER A 121 -7.32 6.67 0.42
N LEU A 122 -6.79 5.45 0.50
CA LEU A 122 -5.55 5.17 1.24
C LEU A 122 -4.31 5.80 0.58
N LEU A 123 -4.25 5.82 -0.76
CA LEU A 123 -3.15 6.46 -1.49
C LEU A 123 -3.09 7.97 -1.22
N ILE A 124 -4.22 8.64 -1.09
CA ILE A 124 -4.27 10.06 -0.71
C ILE A 124 -3.69 10.27 0.69
N ILE A 125 -4.02 9.40 1.66
CA ILE A 125 -3.43 9.44 3.01
C ILE A 125 -1.91 9.26 2.91
N PHE A 126 -1.45 8.27 2.18
CA PHE A 126 -0.03 8.00 1.98
C PHE A 126 0.69 9.19 1.32
N ALA A 127 0.10 9.80 0.30
CA ALA A 127 0.64 11.00 -0.35
C ALA A 127 0.79 12.17 0.64
N CYS A 128 -0.20 12.39 1.51
CA CYS A 128 -0.12 13.42 2.56
C CYS A 128 1.01 13.12 3.56
N MET A 129 1.20 11.85 3.94
CA MET A 129 2.28 11.44 4.84
C MET A 129 3.66 11.62 4.19
N MET A 130 3.80 11.29 2.90
CA MET A 130 5.04 11.50 2.16
C MET A 130 5.35 12.99 1.98
N ALA A 131 4.34 13.80 1.69
CA ALA A 131 4.50 15.26 1.63
C ALA A 131 4.94 15.84 2.99
N PHE A 132 4.32 15.40 4.08
CA PHE A 132 4.73 15.79 5.43
C PHE A 132 6.19 15.39 5.72
N THR A 133 6.58 14.15 5.41
CA THR A 133 7.96 13.67 5.58
C THR A 133 8.94 14.51 4.76
N THR A 134 8.57 14.88 3.53
CA THR A 134 9.38 15.75 2.67
C THR A 134 9.58 17.12 3.30
N VAL A 135 8.53 17.73 3.84
CA VAL A 135 8.62 19.03 4.54
C VAL A 135 9.53 18.92 5.77
N VAL A 136 9.37 17.88 6.60
CA VAL A 136 10.24 17.65 7.77
C VAL A 136 11.70 17.48 7.35
N ALA A 137 11.96 16.71 6.29
CA ALA A 137 13.32 16.52 5.77
C ALA A 137 13.96 17.85 5.35
N LEU A 138 13.23 18.71 4.65
CA LEU A 138 13.71 20.03 4.23
C LEU A 138 13.97 20.96 5.43
N LEU A 139 13.09 20.96 6.42
CA LEU A 139 13.24 21.79 7.64
C LEU A 139 14.41 21.32 8.51
N THR A 140 14.77 20.05 8.46
CA THR A 140 15.94 19.49 9.19
C THR A 140 17.25 19.62 8.40
N GLY A 141 17.25 20.33 7.27
CA GLY A 141 18.45 20.55 6.45
C GLY A 141 18.89 19.35 5.62
N VAL A 142 18.05 18.31 5.50
CA VAL A 142 18.36 17.16 4.66
C VAL A 142 18.18 17.51 3.20
N HIS A 143 19.25 17.40 2.42
CA HIS A 143 19.20 17.62 0.98
C HIS A 143 18.50 16.46 0.29
N LEU A 144 17.32 16.72 -0.28
CA LEU A 144 16.58 15.78 -1.10
C LEU A 144 17.06 15.92 -2.55
N GLY A 145 17.57 14.83 -3.13
CA GLY A 145 18.07 14.81 -4.49
C GLY A 145 16.97 14.68 -5.56
N ARG A 146 17.38 14.72 -6.83
CA ARG A 146 16.51 14.49 -8.02
C ARG A 146 15.75 13.15 -7.97
N TYR A 147 16.18 12.24 -7.15
CA TYR A 147 15.57 10.92 -6.98
C TYR A 147 14.17 10.97 -6.33
N MET A 148 13.79 12.09 -5.73
CA MET A 148 12.41 12.31 -5.26
C MET A 148 11.38 12.35 -6.41
N LEU A 149 11.80 12.67 -7.63
CA LEU A 149 10.93 12.71 -8.81
C LEU A 149 10.35 11.34 -9.18
N GLN A 150 10.95 10.25 -8.73
CA GLN A 150 10.43 8.89 -8.94
C GLN A 150 9.31 8.51 -7.97
N LEU A 151 9.13 9.22 -6.86
CA LEU A 151 8.12 8.90 -5.85
C LEU A 151 6.69 8.78 -6.43
N PRO A 152 6.21 9.67 -7.31
CA PRO A 152 4.91 9.50 -7.97
C PRO A 152 4.81 8.23 -8.81
N LEU A 153 5.89 7.79 -9.46
CA LEU A 153 5.92 6.54 -10.24
C LEU A 153 5.83 5.32 -9.31
N VAL A 154 6.58 5.32 -8.19
CA VAL A 154 6.51 4.28 -7.17
C VAL A 154 5.08 4.20 -6.61
N MET A 155 4.45 5.34 -6.32
CA MET A 155 3.05 5.42 -5.89
C MET A 155 2.09 4.88 -6.95
N GLY A 156 2.37 5.10 -8.23
CA GLY A 156 1.59 4.57 -9.35
C GLY A 156 1.66 3.05 -9.43
N PHE A 157 2.85 2.46 -9.33
CA PHE A 157 3.02 1.00 -9.28
C PHE A 157 2.37 0.39 -8.04
N MET A 158 2.52 1.04 -6.89
CA MET A 158 1.88 0.64 -5.64
C MET A 158 0.35 0.66 -5.79
N PHE A 159 -0.22 1.71 -6.39
CA PHE A 159 -1.65 1.80 -6.66
C PHE A 159 -2.14 0.66 -7.56
N LEU A 160 -1.48 0.42 -8.67
CA LEU A 160 -1.83 -0.65 -9.61
C LEU A 160 -1.79 -2.02 -8.95
N PHE A 161 -0.73 -2.29 -8.19
CA PHE A 161 -0.59 -3.56 -7.47
C PHE A 161 -1.74 -3.78 -6.47
N TRP A 162 -2.02 -2.78 -5.64
CA TRP A 162 -3.00 -2.95 -4.58
C TRP A 162 -4.45 -2.92 -5.07
N VAL A 163 -4.74 -2.25 -6.19
CA VAL A 163 -6.02 -2.41 -6.89
C VAL A 163 -6.17 -3.84 -7.41
N ALA A 164 -5.12 -4.38 -8.06
CA ALA A 164 -5.14 -5.76 -8.55
C ALA A 164 -5.26 -6.77 -7.41
N TRP A 165 -4.53 -6.58 -6.30
CA TRP A 165 -4.65 -7.36 -5.06
C TRP A 165 -6.09 -7.38 -4.55
N SER A 166 -6.69 -6.21 -4.37
CA SER A 166 -8.05 -6.07 -3.87
C SER A 166 -9.06 -6.75 -4.81
N MET A 167 -8.99 -6.50 -6.12
CA MET A 167 -9.86 -7.12 -7.12
C MET A 167 -9.70 -8.64 -7.21
N ALA A 168 -8.48 -9.15 -6.99
CA ALA A 168 -8.22 -10.59 -7.02
C ALA A 168 -8.79 -11.30 -5.79
N LEU A 169 -8.66 -10.71 -4.60
CA LEU A 169 -8.90 -11.41 -3.35
C LEU A 169 -10.24 -11.07 -2.69
N SER A 170 -10.80 -9.86 -2.91
CA SER A 170 -12.07 -9.48 -2.30
C SER A 170 -13.26 -10.37 -2.67
N PRO A 171 -13.40 -10.88 -3.91
CA PRO A 171 -14.47 -11.82 -4.23
C PRO A 171 -14.35 -13.12 -3.43
N LEU A 172 -13.15 -13.66 -3.28
CA LEU A 172 -12.88 -14.88 -2.51
C LEU A 172 -13.13 -14.66 -1.02
N SER A 173 -12.72 -13.50 -0.50
CA SER A 173 -13.01 -13.10 0.89
C SER A 173 -14.51 -12.93 1.13
N ALA A 174 -15.27 -12.44 0.16
CA ALA A 174 -16.72 -12.30 0.24
C ALA A 174 -17.40 -13.65 0.40
N ILE A 175 -16.93 -14.68 -0.31
CA ILE A 175 -17.48 -16.04 -0.26
C ILE A 175 -17.03 -16.78 1.02
N SER A 176 -15.76 -16.65 1.42
CA SER A 176 -15.18 -17.40 2.55
C SER A 176 -14.63 -16.49 3.64
N ARG A 177 -15.16 -16.61 4.88
CA ARG A 177 -14.64 -15.90 6.06
C ARG A 177 -13.25 -16.40 6.46
N ASP A 178 -13.00 -17.70 6.30
CA ASP A 178 -11.72 -18.31 6.66
C ASP A 178 -10.62 -17.79 5.74
N PHE A 179 -10.94 -17.61 4.44
CA PHE A 179 -10.01 -16.98 3.49
C PHE A 179 -9.71 -15.52 3.87
N SER A 180 -10.71 -14.73 4.26
CA SER A 180 -10.51 -13.38 4.79
C SER A 180 -9.59 -13.37 6.01
N ASN A 181 -9.79 -14.28 6.97
CA ASN A 181 -8.96 -14.39 8.17
C ASN A 181 -7.50 -14.80 7.83
N LEU A 182 -7.33 -15.73 6.89
CA LEU A 182 -6.01 -16.13 6.39
C LEU A 182 -5.24 -14.91 5.83
N LEU A 183 -5.89 -14.11 4.99
CA LEU A 183 -5.26 -12.90 4.41
C LEU A 183 -4.84 -11.89 5.49
N LYS A 184 -5.69 -11.67 6.50
CA LYS A 184 -5.37 -10.79 7.62
C LYS A 184 -4.15 -11.26 8.41
N THR A 185 -3.96 -12.58 8.51
CA THR A 185 -2.80 -13.19 9.18
C THR A 185 -1.49 -12.93 8.43
N LEU A 186 -1.53 -12.73 7.09
CA LEU A 186 -0.34 -12.43 6.29
C LEU A 186 0.30 -11.08 6.63
N GLY A 187 -0.40 -10.17 7.28
CA GLY A 187 0.14 -8.87 7.67
C GLY A 187 1.43 -8.99 8.50
N THR A 188 1.46 -9.87 9.50
CA THR A 188 2.65 -10.05 10.36
C THR A 188 3.87 -10.60 9.59
N PRO A 189 3.78 -11.70 8.83
CA PRO A 189 4.88 -12.15 7.98
C PRO A 189 5.38 -11.08 7.00
N PHE A 190 4.48 -10.38 6.33
CA PHE A 190 4.85 -9.33 5.40
C PHE A 190 5.61 -8.19 6.08
N PHE A 191 5.19 -7.78 7.29
CA PHE A 191 5.89 -6.76 8.06
C PHE A 191 7.36 -7.15 8.35
N TRP A 192 7.56 -8.35 8.89
CA TRP A 192 8.89 -8.79 9.30
C TRP A 192 9.80 -9.16 8.12
N LEU A 193 9.26 -9.72 7.06
CA LEU A 193 10.06 -10.14 5.89
C LEU A 193 10.37 -9.01 4.91
N SER A 194 9.76 -7.83 5.07
CA SER A 194 9.96 -6.72 4.13
C SER A 194 11.09 -5.76 4.49
N GLY A 195 11.75 -5.98 5.62
CA GLY A 195 12.81 -5.08 6.07
C GLY A 195 12.32 -3.68 6.46
N ILE A 196 11.08 -3.53 6.93
CA ILE A 196 10.51 -2.23 7.32
C ILE A 196 11.31 -1.55 8.43
N LEU A 197 11.74 -2.31 9.43
CA LEU A 197 12.48 -1.81 10.59
C LEU A 197 14.00 -1.98 10.47
N PHE A 198 14.49 -2.70 9.48
CA PHE A 198 15.91 -2.99 9.28
C PHE A 198 16.25 -3.06 7.80
N ASP A 199 17.55 -3.01 7.52
CA ASP A 199 18.05 -3.15 6.14
C ASP A 199 18.30 -4.63 5.82
N ILE A 200 17.72 -5.11 4.73
CA ILE A 200 17.88 -6.49 4.24
C ILE A 200 19.11 -6.64 3.33
N SER A 201 19.83 -5.58 3.02
CA SER A 201 21.00 -5.62 2.14
C SER A 201 22.09 -6.57 2.65
N GLY A 202 22.21 -6.72 3.98
CA GLY A 202 23.13 -7.64 4.63
C GLY A 202 22.69 -9.11 4.64
N TRP A 203 21.51 -9.45 4.13
CA TRP A 203 21.03 -10.82 4.10
C TRP A 203 21.73 -11.65 3.02
N PRO A 204 21.84 -12.98 3.21
CA PRO A 204 22.28 -13.88 2.14
C PRO A 204 21.47 -13.69 0.86
N ARG A 205 22.09 -13.82 -0.31
CA ARG A 205 21.44 -13.60 -1.60
C ARG A 205 20.13 -14.37 -1.78
N ALA A 206 20.10 -15.63 -1.33
CA ALA A 206 18.90 -16.46 -1.41
C ALA A 206 17.74 -15.88 -0.58
N ALA A 207 18.00 -15.39 0.64
CA ALA A 207 17.00 -14.76 1.50
C ALA A 207 16.50 -13.43 0.90
N ARG A 208 17.38 -12.61 0.34
CA ARG A 208 17.00 -11.38 -0.36
C ARG A 208 16.12 -11.66 -1.56
N LEU A 209 16.45 -12.70 -2.35
CA LEU A 209 15.64 -13.10 -3.51
C LEU A 209 14.24 -13.53 -3.07
N VAL A 210 14.10 -14.31 -1.99
CA VAL A 210 12.79 -14.68 -1.43
C VAL A 210 12.03 -13.43 -0.97
N ALA A 211 12.70 -12.52 -0.25
CA ALA A 211 12.10 -11.28 0.22
C ALA A 211 11.66 -10.34 -0.93
N SER A 212 12.33 -10.38 -2.09
CA SER A 212 11.97 -9.54 -3.24
C SER A 212 10.66 -9.95 -3.93
N PHE A 213 10.17 -11.17 -3.73
CA PHE A 213 8.83 -11.57 -4.16
C PHE A 213 7.72 -10.99 -3.25
N ASN A 214 8.06 -10.47 -2.08
CA ASN A 214 7.12 -9.75 -1.25
C ASN A 214 6.94 -8.32 -1.82
N PRO A 215 5.73 -7.94 -2.26
CA PRO A 215 5.50 -6.63 -2.87
C PRO A 215 5.77 -5.46 -1.91
N VAL A 216 5.66 -5.70 -0.60
CA VAL A 216 5.98 -4.71 0.43
C VAL A 216 7.46 -4.34 0.41
N THR A 217 8.34 -5.32 0.21
CA THR A 217 9.80 -5.12 0.16
C THR A 217 10.20 -4.13 -0.93
N TRP A 218 9.67 -4.31 -2.15
CA TRP A 218 9.98 -3.42 -3.25
C TRP A 218 9.52 -1.98 -2.98
N VAL A 219 8.30 -1.78 -2.45
CA VAL A 219 7.78 -0.45 -2.11
C VAL A 219 8.66 0.22 -1.07
N VAL A 220 8.98 -0.49 0.03
CA VAL A 220 9.83 0.01 1.11
C VAL A 220 11.20 0.41 0.57
N GLN A 221 11.84 -0.44 -0.23
CA GLN A 221 13.14 -0.17 -0.81
C GLN A 221 13.10 1.03 -1.77
N SER A 222 12.10 1.10 -2.65
CA SER A 222 11.94 2.21 -3.59
C SER A 222 11.72 3.56 -2.89
N VAL A 223 10.97 3.58 -1.78
CA VAL A 223 10.82 4.82 -0.98
C VAL A 223 12.13 5.19 -0.29
N ARG A 224 12.91 4.22 0.21
CA ARG A 224 14.28 4.46 0.73
C ARG A 224 15.18 5.05 -0.34
N ASP A 225 15.12 4.53 -1.54
CA ASP A 225 15.91 5.03 -2.66
C ASP A 225 15.60 6.49 -2.99
N CYS A 226 14.33 6.92 -2.84
CA CYS A 226 13.93 8.31 -2.99
C CYS A 226 14.53 9.22 -1.91
N PHE A 227 14.41 8.83 -0.63
CA PHE A 227 14.71 9.70 0.50
C PHE A 227 16.12 9.55 1.06
N ILE A 228 16.72 8.35 0.97
CA ILE A 228 17.92 7.99 1.73
C ILE A 228 19.09 7.65 0.82
N TYR A 229 18.91 6.63 -0.05
CA TYR A 229 20.03 6.09 -0.82
C TYR A 229 20.33 6.87 -2.09
N ASN A 230 19.43 7.76 -2.54
CA ASN A 230 19.57 8.55 -3.76
C ASN A 230 19.86 7.68 -4.99
N LYS A 231 19.02 6.66 -5.20
CA LYS A 231 19.10 5.72 -6.32
C LYS A 231 17.79 5.71 -7.09
N TRP A 232 17.83 5.28 -8.34
CA TRP A 232 16.62 5.02 -9.11
C TRP A 232 16.10 3.62 -8.82
N PHE A 233 14.78 3.44 -8.59
CA PHE A 233 14.17 2.16 -8.26
C PHE A 233 14.41 1.07 -9.32
N PHE A 234 14.60 1.46 -10.59
CA PHE A 234 14.86 0.55 -11.69
C PHE A 234 16.34 0.11 -11.79
N THR A 235 17.24 0.64 -11.00
CA THR A 235 18.64 0.17 -10.98
C THR A 235 18.81 -1.13 -10.20
N ASP A 236 17.90 -1.42 -9.27
CA ASP A 236 17.85 -2.67 -8.51
C ASP A 236 16.90 -3.69 -9.19
N TRP A 237 17.41 -4.32 -10.24
CA TRP A 237 16.65 -5.33 -10.99
C TRP A 237 16.33 -6.57 -10.16
N GLU A 238 17.14 -6.89 -9.14
CA GLU A 238 16.93 -8.06 -8.28
C GLU A 238 15.65 -7.94 -7.43
N SER A 239 15.17 -6.73 -7.15
CA SER A 239 13.90 -6.49 -6.45
C SER A 239 12.77 -6.04 -7.38
N PHE A 240 13.08 -5.31 -8.45
CA PHE A 240 12.05 -4.78 -9.35
C PHE A 240 11.40 -5.84 -10.24
N LEU A 241 12.19 -6.77 -10.81
CA LEU A 241 11.63 -7.83 -11.67
C LEU A 241 10.70 -8.79 -10.91
N PRO A 242 11.07 -9.32 -9.72
CA PRO A 242 10.14 -10.11 -8.92
C PRO A 242 8.84 -9.36 -8.58
N PHE A 243 8.93 -8.07 -8.25
CA PHE A 243 7.74 -7.25 -8.03
C PHE A 243 6.84 -7.18 -9.26
N LEU A 244 7.40 -6.92 -10.46
CA LEU A 244 6.64 -6.90 -11.71
C LEU A 244 6.00 -8.25 -12.02
N PHE A 245 6.70 -9.34 -11.75
CA PHE A 245 6.18 -10.68 -11.92
C PHE A 245 4.98 -10.95 -11.01
N VAL A 246 5.08 -10.59 -9.74
CA VAL A 246 3.98 -10.72 -8.77
C VAL A 246 2.81 -9.80 -9.13
N LEU A 247 3.09 -8.55 -9.56
CA LEU A 247 2.07 -7.63 -10.08
C LEU A 247 1.30 -8.26 -11.25
N LEU A 248 2.00 -8.86 -12.21
CA LEU A 248 1.37 -9.52 -13.36
C LEU A 248 0.48 -10.69 -12.92
N ILE A 249 0.93 -11.51 -11.98
CA ILE A 249 0.11 -12.60 -11.41
C ILE A 249 -1.18 -12.03 -10.82
N PHE A 250 -1.10 -10.97 -9.99
CA PHE A 250 -2.29 -10.40 -9.37
C PHE A 250 -3.22 -9.71 -10.37
N VAL A 251 -2.69 -9.10 -11.44
CA VAL A 251 -3.51 -8.57 -12.54
C VAL A 251 -4.27 -9.69 -13.25
N VAL A 252 -3.59 -10.79 -13.56
CA VAL A 252 -4.22 -11.96 -14.18
C VAL A 252 -5.31 -12.57 -13.29
N LEU A 253 -5.03 -12.74 -12.01
CA LEU A 253 -5.99 -13.25 -11.02
C LEU A 253 -7.17 -12.29 -10.85
N ALA A 254 -6.93 -10.98 -10.79
CA ALA A 254 -7.96 -9.97 -10.69
C ALA A 254 -8.94 -10.03 -11.86
N LEU A 255 -8.42 -10.11 -13.08
CA LEU A 255 -9.24 -10.21 -14.29
C LEU A 255 -10.01 -11.53 -14.37
N HIS A 256 -9.39 -12.64 -13.95
CA HIS A 256 -10.02 -13.95 -13.90
C HIS A 256 -11.18 -13.98 -12.90
N ASN A 257 -10.92 -13.55 -11.67
CA ASN A 257 -11.92 -13.54 -10.59
C ASN A 257 -13.04 -12.53 -10.86
N TYR A 258 -12.71 -11.36 -11.43
CA TYR A 258 -13.71 -10.38 -11.83
C TYR A 258 -14.68 -10.97 -12.85
N HIS A 259 -14.19 -11.70 -13.85
CA HIS A 259 -15.05 -12.32 -14.88
C HIS A 259 -15.91 -13.46 -14.32
N ARG A 260 -15.32 -14.28 -13.44
CA ARG A 260 -15.97 -15.50 -12.94
C ARG A 260 -16.93 -15.23 -11.78
N LEU A 261 -16.54 -14.39 -10.83
CA LEU A 261 -17.25 -14.24 -9.55
C LEU A 261 -18.12 -12.97 -9.48
N TYR A 262 -18.13 -12.15 -10.55
CA TYR A 262 -18.88 -10.89 -10.59
C TYR A 262 -20.37 -11.07 -10.25
N MET A 263 -20.98 -12.16 -10.73
CA MET A 263 -22.41 -12.45 -10.53
C MET A 263 -22.71 -13.16 -9.19
N GLU A 264 -21.72 -13.86 -8.62
CA GLU A 264 -21.87 -14.63 -7.38
C GLU A 264 -21.72 -13.77 -6.10
N VAL A 265 -20.93 -12.72 -6.17
CA VAL A 265 -20.62 -11.88 -5.00
C VAL A 265 -21.84 -11.16 -4.42
N PRO A 266 -22.77 -10.59 -5.22
CA PRO A 266 -23.99 -9.99 -4.68
C PRO A 266 -24.91 -10.97 -3.96
N ASP A 267 -24.93 -12.23 -4.38
CA ASP A 267 -25.82 -13.26 -3.79
C ASP A 267 -25.35 -13.70 -2.40
N VAL A 268 -24.10 -13.43 -2.03
CA VAL A 268 -23.47 -13.87 -0.77
C VAL A 268 -23.40 -12.74 0.26
N LEU A 269 -23.52 -11.48 -0.15
CA LEU A 269 -23.39 -10.29 0.70
C LEU A 269 -24.72 -9.58 0.94
#